data_777a799c6df901d47244a846a0c1d7c4
#
_entry.id   777a799c6df901d47244a846a0c1d7c4
#
_cell.length_a   1.000
_cell.length_b   1.000
_cell.length_c   1.000
_cell.angle_alpha   90.00
_cell.angle_beta   90.00
_cell.angle_gamma   90.00
#
_symmetry.space_group_name_H-M   'P 1'
#
loop_
_entity.id
_entity.type
_entity.pdbx_description
1 polymer ?
#
loop_
_entity_poly.entity_id
_entity_poly.type
_entity_poly.pdbx_seq_one_letter_code
_entity_poly.pdbx_strand_id
1 'polypeptide(L)'
;YYHSYDGRGIASKMVVGDDGKPTCEYIQDDGTVVTGAYDCIPLMDQFIEAHPDAVYHNARGTVALTGYDGILGYRTDGDYKTREDLTDDQVAWLDAHPDFDWDKECEEAKKVADAIKADGWTFASHTWGHIRVGDKPIETIQADTEKWLTYVAPLIGGSDIIIFAHGQDLSDWHDYTMDNEKFAYLKSQGFNIYCNVDSSQYFVQVRDNYLRMGRRNLDGYRLYQNLYGGGEDRTSDLFDSASVIDQHRPVDDPSLYNLG
;
A
#
# COMPACT_ATOMS: atom_id res chain seq x y z
N TYR A 1 -5.81 5.66 0.67
CA TYR A 1 -6.63 6.88 0.58
C TYR A 1 -8.08 6.51 0.83
N TYR A 2 -8.52 6.74 2.06
CA TYR A 2 -9.87 6.39 2.50
C TYR A 2 -10.87 7.46 2.08
N HIS A 3 -11.76 7.13 1.19
CA HIS A 3 -12.84 8.01 0.76
C HIS A 3 -14.15 7.78 1.54
N SER A 4 -14.25 6.71 2.33
CA SER A 4 -15.32 6.53 3.32
C SER A 4 -15.31 7.59 4.43
N TYR A 5 -14.23 8.32 4.58
CA TYR A 5 -14.14 9.54 5.38
C TYR A 5 -14.30 10.77 4.49
N ASP A 6 -14.54 11.93 5.09
CA ASP A 6 -14.60 13.21 4.37
C ASP A 6 -13.24 13.66 3.80
N GLY A 7 -12.19 12.86 3.99
CA GLY A 7 -10.83 13.08 3.51
C GLY A 7 -10.02 14.09 4.30
N ARG A 8 -10.60 14.71 5.33
CA ARG A 8 -9.90 15.72 6.13
C ARG A 8 -8.85 15.09 7.04
N GLY A 9 -7.74 15.78 7.20
CA GLY A 9 -6.64 15.33 8.05
C GLY A 9 -5.74 14.24 7.45
N ILE A 10 -6.00 13.82 6.21
CA ILE A 10 -5.18 12.86 5.45
C ILE A 10 -5.02 13.33 4.01
N ALA A 11 -3.96 12.86 3.32
CA ALA A 11 -3.85 13.04 1.89
C ALA A 11 -5.02 12.35 1.18
N SER A 12 -5.77 13.09 0.37
CA SER A 12 -6.96 12.57 -0.31
C SER A 12 -6.65 11.91 -1.65
N LYS A 13 -5.61 12.38 -2.32
CA LYS A 13 -5.24 11.94 -3.66
C LYS A 13 -3.78 12.26 -3.96
N MET A 14 -3.10 11.36 -4.68
CA MET A 14 -1.82 11.67 -5.31
C MET A 14 -2.06 12.42 -6.62
N VAL A 15 -1.24 13.41 -6.91
CA VAL A 15 -1.29 14.21 -8.15
C VAL A 15 0.12 14.46 -8.67
N VAL A 16 0.23 14.94 -9.90
CA VAL A 16 1.50 15.42 -10.45
C VAL A 16 1.57 16.93 -10.24
N GLY A 17 2.61 17.39 -9.56
CA GLY A 17 2.87 18.82 -9.35
C GLY A 17 3.31 19.56 -10.62
N ASP A 18 3.39 20.89 -10.54
CA ASP A 18 3.83 21.74 -11.65
C ASP A 18 5.28 21.44 -12.09
N ASP A 19 6.08 20.88 -11.21
CA ASP A 19 7.46 20.43 -11.45
C ASP A 19 7.54 19.03 -12.09
N GLY A 20 6.39 18.38 -12.32
CA GLY A 20 6.29 17.03 -12.86
C GLY A 20 6.52 15.92 -11.84
N LYS A 21 6.74 16.24 -10.56
CA LYS A 21 6.95 15.25 -9.49
C LYS A 21 5.64 14.83 -8.81
N PRO A 22 5.61 13.62 -8.22
CA PRO A 22 4.46 13.20 -7.42
C PRO A 22 4.30 14.08 -6.17
N THR A 23 3.08 14.50 -5.91
CA THR A 23 2.68 15.25 -4.71
C THR A 23 1.26 14.83 -4.31
N CYS A 24 0.65 15.48 -3.32
CA CYS A 24 -0.67 15.12 -2.82
C CYS A 24 -1.62 16.30 -2.77
N GLU A 25 -2.91 16.01 -2.94
CA GLU A 25 -3.99 16.86 -2.45
C GLU A 25 -4.28 16.53 -0.98
N TYR A 26 -4.58 17.56 -0.23
CA TYR A 26 -4.97 17.49 1.18
C TYR A 26 -6.17 18.42 1.42
N ILE A 27 -7.19 17.89 2.08
CA ILE A 27 -8.40 18.65 2.41
C ILE A 27 -8.26 19.19 3.83
N GLN A 28 -8.21 20.50 3.95
CA GLN A 28 -8.12 21.20 5.25
C GLN A 28 -9.46 21.15 6.00
N ASP A 29 -9.46 21.51 7.29
CA ASP A 29 -10.63 21.48 8.14
C ASP A 29 -11.79 22.35 7.62
N ASP A 30 -11.48 23.44 6.91
CA ASP A 30 -12.46 24.31 6.29
C ASP A 30 -12.95 23.82 4.91
N GLY A 31 -12.45 22.66 4.45
CA GLY A 31 -12.79 22.06 3.17
C GLY A 31 -11.91 22.57 1.99
N THR A 32 -10.97 23.48 2.23
CA THR A 32 -10.04 23.94 1.19
C THR A 32 -9.10 22.80 0.79
N VAL A 33 -8.95 22.57 -0.51
CA VAL A 33 -7.97 21.62 -1.05
C VAL A 33 -6.65 22.34 -1.29
N VAL A 34 -5.58 21.83 -0.73
CA VAL A 34 -4.21 22.31 -0.94
C VAL A 34 -3.34 21.19 -1.48
N THR A 35 -2.30 21.54 -2.23
CA THR A 35 -1.33 20.59 -2.78
C THR A 35 -0.02 20.69 -2.03
N GLY A 36 0.58 19.54 -1.69
CA GLY A 36 1.85 19.52 -0.96
C GLY A 36 2.28 18.11 -0.56
N ALA A 37 3.34 18.05 0.24
CA ALA A 37 3.90 16.78 0.73
C ALA A 37 3.15 16.33 2.00
N TYR A 38 2.03 15.66 1.83
CA TYR A 38 1.17 15.16 2.91
C TYR A 38 1.10 13.62 2.99
N ASP A 39 1.88 12.92 2.16
CA ASP A 39 1.97 11.44 2.17
C ASP A 39 3.41 10.98 2.08
N CYS A 40 3.63 9.68 2.31
CA CYS A 40 4.95 9.05 2.40
C CYS A 40 5.80 9.26 1.14
N ILE A 41 5.24 9.28 -0.06
CA ILE A 41 6.00 9.45 -1.31
C ILE A 41 6.68 10.83 -1.34
N PRO A 42 5.96 11.96 -1.38
CA PRO A 42 6.62 13.26 -1.48
C PRO A 42 7.42 13.63 -0.22
N LEU A 43 7.02 13.16 0.97
CA LEU A 43 7.79 13.36 2.20
C LEU A 43 9.13 12.63 2.15
N MET A 44 9.16 11.39 1.66
CA MET A 44 10.39 10.63 1.50
C MET A 44 11.29 11.23 0.42
N ASP A 45 10.72 11.72 -0.68
CA ASP A 45 11.48 12.37 -1.73
C ASP A 45 12.17 13.63 -1.22
N GLN A 46 11.46 14.48 -0.47
CA GLN A 46 12.05 15.64 0.20
C GLN A 46 13.15 15.24 1.18
N PHE A 47 12.94 14.16 1.95
CA PHE A 47 13.95 13.65 2.87
C PHE A 47 15.21 13.18 2.13
N ILE A 48 15.05 12.44 1.04
CA ILE A 48 16.18 11.91 0.24
C ILE A 48 16.93 13.06 -0.45
N GLU A 49 16.23 14.07 -0.95
CA GLU A 49 16.86 15.27 -1.52
C GLU A 49 17.72 16.02 -0.47
N ALA A 50 17.22 16.11 0.77
CA ALA A 50 17.96 16.75 1.86
C ALA A 50 19.11 15.88 2.41
N HIS A 51 18.99 14.55 2.30
CA HIS A 51 19.90 13.56 2.87
C HIS A 51 20.27 12.46 1.85
N PRO A 52 20.97 12.80 0.75
CA PRO A 52 21.24 11.83 -0.33
C PRO A 52 22.13 10.65 0.08
N ASP A 53 22.84 10.75 1.19
CA ASP A 53 23.64 9.71 1.81
C ASP A 53 22.84 8.72 2.67
N ALA A 54 21.56 9.01 2.95
CA ALA A 54 20.68 8.15 3.72
C ALA A 54 20.16 6.93 2.93
N VAL A 55 20.31 6.94 1.60
CA VAL A 55 19.78 5.89 0.73
C VAL A 55 20.84 5.31 -0.19
N TYR A 56 20.77 4.00 -0.39
CA TYR A 56 21.70 3.29 -1.25
C TYR A 56 21.36 3.52 -2.73
N HIS A 57 22.31 4.06 -3.50
CA HIS A 57 22.15 4.32 -4.93
C HIS A 57 20.88 5.11 -5.30
N ASN A 58 20.50 6.07 -4.47
CA ASN A 58 19.28 6.88 -4.68
C ASN A 58 17.99 6.05 -4.76
N ALA A 59 17.96 4.91 -4.07
CA ALA A 59 16.78 4.03 -4.06
C ALA A 59 15.56 4.74 -3.47
N ARG A 60 14.40 4.36 -3.98
CA ARG A 60 13.08 4.72 -3.45
C ARG A 60 12.40 3.48 -2.85
N GLY A 61 11.21 3.67 -2.35
CA GLY A 61 10.41 2.59 -1.80
C GLY A 61 9.60 1.82 -2.83
N THR A 62 8.87 0.83 -2.34
CA THR A 62 7.88 0.07 -3.10
C THR A 62 6.49 0.36 -2.52
N VAL A 63 5.58 0.83 -3.35
CA VAL A 63 4.18 1.10 -2.97
C VAL A 63 3.34 -0.12 -3.28
N ALA A 64 2.79 -0.75 -2.25
CA ALA A 64 1.91 -1.90 -2.41
C ALA A 64 0.46 -1.45 -2.56
N LEU A 65 -0.17 -1.79 -3.67
CA LEU A 65 -1.51 -1.35 -4.03
C LEU A 65 -2.53 -2.47 -3.91
N THR A 66 -3.61 -2.20 -3.19
CA THR A 66 -4.88 -2.91 -3.32
C THR A 66 -5.64 -2.35 -4.52
N GLY A 67 -6.78 -2.96 -4.87
CA GLY A 67 -7.57 -2.51 -6.02
C GLY A 67 -9.00 -2.12 -5.69
N TYR A 68 -9.52 -2.59 -4.55
CA TYR A 68 -10.87 -2.22 -4.14
C TYR A 68 -10.95 -0.69 -3.94
N ASP A 69 -12.03 -0.09 -4.41
CA ASP A 69 -12.24 1.36 -4.49
C ASP A 69 -11.28 2.13 -5.41
N GLY A 70 -10.20 1.51 -5.86
CA GLY A 70 -9.24 2.11 -6.78
C GLY A 70 -7.85 2.35 -6.19
N ILE A 71 -7.01 3.12 -6.89
CA ILE A 71 -5.62 3.35 -6.53
C ILE A 71 -5.27 4.84 -6.43
N LEU A 72 -4.31 5.18 -5.58
CA LEU A 72 -3.71 6.53 -5.48
C LEU A 72 -4.72 7.66 -5.21
N GLY A 73 -5.92 7.34 -4.72
CA GLY A 73 -7.02 8.28 -4.50
C GLY A 73 -8.01 8.40 -5.65
N TYR A 74 -7.80 7.68 -6.76
CA TYR A 74 -8.68 7.63 -7.92
C TYR A 74 -9.62 6.42 -7.87
N ARG A 75 -10.86 6.58 -8.33
CA ARG A 75 -11.90 5.53 -8.32
C ARG A 75 -11.75 4.61 -9.54
N THR A 76 -10.71 3.80 -9.55
CA THR A 76 -10.34 2.94 -10.69
C THR A 76 -10.81 1.50 -10.56
N ASP A 77 -11.51 1.15 -9.48
CA ASP A 77 -12.14 -0.15 -9.34
C ASP A 77 -13.21 -0.37 -10.43
N GLY A 78 -13.24 -1.58 -10.98
CA GLY A 78 -14.17 -1.95 -12.06
C GLY A 78 -15.63 -1.85 -11.67
N ASP A 79 -15.98 -1.99 -10.40
CA ASP A 79 -17.34 -1.91 -9.90
C ASP A 79 -17.92 -0.49 -10.11
N TYR A 80 -17.10 0.57 -10.06
CA TYR A 80 -17.52 1.92 -10.46
C TYR A 80 -17.85 2.05 -11.96
N LYS A 81 -17.19 1.27 -12.81
CA LYS A 81 -17.45 1.26 -14.25
C LYS A 81 -18.73 0.51 -14.59
N THR A 82 -18.87 -0.70 -14.07
CA THR A 82 -19.99 -1.58 -14.36
C THR A 82 -21.27 -1.17 -13.64
N ARG A 83 -21.15 -0.48 -12.51
CA ARG A 83 -22.24 -0.17 -11.58
C ARG A 83 -22.87 -1.41 -10.96
N GLU A 84 -22.13 -2.52 -10.95
CA GLU A 84 -22.50 -3.78 -10.33
C GLU A 84 -21.78 -3.93 -8.99
N ASP A 85 -22.37 -4.64 -8.05
CA ASP A 85 -21.79 -4.97 -6.73
C ASP A 85 -21.32 -3.77 -5.89
N LEU A 86 -21.88 -2.57 -6.15
CA LEU A 86 -21.54 -1.36 -5.41
C LEU A 86 -22.03 -1.44 -3.96
N THR A 87 -21.19 -1.00 -3.04
CA THR A 87 -21.57 -0.74 -1.66
C THR A 87 -22.43 0.53 -1.54
N ASP A 88 -23.16 0.68 -0.43
CA ASP A 88 -23.96 1.89 -0.18
C ASP A 88 -23.09 3.16 -0.19
N ASP A 89 -21.87 3.10 0.32
CA ASP A 89 -20.91 4.22 0.31
C ASP A 89 -20.46 4.58 -1.11
N GLN A 90 -20.22 3.58 -1.96
CA GLN A 90 -19.85 3.80 -3.36
C GLN A 90 -21.01 4.42 -4.15
N VAL A 91 -22.25 3.97 -3.90
CA VAL A 91 -23.45 4.58 -4.49
C VAL A 91 -23.58 6.03 -4.05
N ALA A 92 -23.49 6.30 -2.74
CA ALA A 92 -23.59 7.66 -2.20
C ALA A 92 -22.49 8.58 -2.77
N TRP A 93 -21.27 8.05 -2.93
CA TRP A 93 -20.18 8.80 -3.54
C TRP A 93 -20.48 9.14 -5.01
N LEU A 94 -20.97 8.18 -5.79
CA LEU A 94 -21.34 8.39 -7.19
C LEU A 94 -22.49 9.40 -7.35
N ASP A 95 -23.49 9.37 -6.47
CA ASP A 95 -24.58 10.32 -6.45
C ASP A 95 -24.10 11.76 -6.16
N ALA A 96 -23.06 11.89 -5.34
CA ALA A 96 -22.42 13.17 -5.04
C ALA A 96 -21.48 13.65 -6.19
N HIS A 97 -21.11 12.76 -7.14
CA HIS A 97 -20.19 13.05 -8.24
C HIS A 97 -20.82 12.69 -9.60
N PRO A 98 -21.89 13.40 -10.04
CA PRO A 98 -22.65 13.05 -11.26
C PRO A 98 -21.81 13.13 -12.54
N ASP A 99 -20.72 13.91 -12.54
CA ASP A 99 -19.80 14.06 -13.68
C ASP A 99 -18.66 13.04 -13.67
N PHE A 100 -18.73 12.04 -12.77
CA PHE A 100 -17.73 10.99 -12.68
C PHE A 100 -17.56 10.23 -14.01
N ASP A 101 -16.31 10.09 -14.43
CA ASP A 101 -15.90 9.39 -15.65
C ASP A 101 -14.78 8.41 -15.31
N TRP A 102 -15.09 7.12 -15.30
CA TRP A 102 -14.15 6.07 -14.91
C TRP A 102 -12.90 6.02 -15.80
N ASP A 103 -13.05 6.26 -17.11
CA ASP A 103 -11.92 6.21 -18.03
C ASP A 103 -10.94 7.37 -17.75
N LYS A 104 -11.45 8.55 -17.40
CA LYS A 104 -10.61 9.69 -16.95
C LYS A 104 -9.93 9.44 -15.63
N GLU A 105 -10.60 8.83 -14.66
CA GLU A 105 -9.97 8.44 -13.39
C GLU A 105 -8.78 7.49 -13.64
N CYS A 106 -8.95 6.52 -14.52
CA CYS A 106 -7.88 5.61 -14.92
C CYS A 106 -6.72 6.33 -15.63
N GLU A 107 -7.02 7.27 -16.52
CA GLU A 107 -6.00 8.07 -17.22
C GLU A 107 -5.17 8.90 -16.24
N GLU A 108 -5.81 9.59 -15.30
CA GLU A 108 -5.12 10.39 -14.28
C GLU A 108 -4.35 9.51 -13.29
N ALA A 109 -4.93 8.41 -12.81
CA ALA A 109 -4.21 7.46 -11.97
C ALA A 109 -2.95 6.92 -12.65
N LYS A 110 -3.05 6.59 -13.94
CA LYS A 110 -1.90 6.14 -14.73
C LYS A 110 -0.83 7.21 -14.87
N LYS A 111 -1.19 8.45 -15.11
CA LYS A 111 -0.27 9.59 -15.18
C LYS A 111 0.52 9.75 -13.88
N VAL A 112 -0.18 9.68 -12.76
CA VAL A 112 0.44 9.77 -11.42
C VAL A 112 1.35 8.55 -11.17
N ALA A 113 0.91 7.34 -11.51
CA ALA A 113 1.73 6.14 -11.39
C ALA A 113 3.00 6.23 -12.25
N ASP A 114 2.91 6.77 -13.46
CA ASP A 114 4.06 6.97 -14.32
C ASP A 114 5.04 8.02 -13.74
N ALA A 115 4.55 9.10 -13.13
CA ALA A 115 5.38 10.08 -12.44
C ALA A 115 6.09 9.48 -11.20
N ILE A 116 5.38 8.69 -10.39
CA ILE A 116 5.94 7.98 -9.24
C ILE A 116 7.07 7.04 -9.68
N LYS A 117 6.88 6.29 -10.77
CA LYS A 117 7.94 5.42 -11.32
C LYS A 117 9.12 6.21 -11.88
N ALA A 118 8.85 7.32 -12.57
CA ALA A 118 9.90 8.18 -13.11
C ALA A 118 10.80 8.77 -12.03
N ASP A 119 10.26 8.97 -10.82
CA ASP A 119 11.00 9.43 -9.65
C ASP A 119 11.76 8.28 -8.92
N GLY A 120 11.65 7.05 -9.42
CA GLY A 120 12.42 5.89 -8.94
C GLY A 120 11.70 4.96 -7.99
N TRP A 121 10.42 5.19 -7.71
CA TRP A 121 9.58 4.30 -6.93
C TRP A 121 9.16 3.06 -7.74
N THR A 122 8.82 1.99 -7.05
CA THR A 122 8.27 0.78 -7.63
C THR A 122 6.89 0.47 -7.07
N PHE A 123 6.12 -0.36 -7.77
CA PHE A 123 4.83 -0.82 -7.31
C PHE A 123 4.83 -2.32 -7.04
N ALA A 124 3.95 -2.75 -6.15
CA ALA A 124 3.69 -4.16 -5.85
C ALA A 124 2.20 -4.43 -5.72
N SER A 125 1.81 -5.68 -5.91
CA SER A 125 0.47 -6.12 -5.51
C SER A 125 0.38 -6.22 -3.99
N HIS A 126 -0.77 -5.75 -3.44
CA HIS A 126 -1.16 -6.01 -2.06
C HIS A 126 -2.47 -6.82 -2.01
N THR A 127 -2.71 -7.66 -3.03
CA THR A 127 -3.97 -8.28 -3.40
C THR A 127 -5.04 -7.24 -3.79
N TRP A 128 -6.06 -7.61 -4.55
CA TRP A 128 -7.10 -6.65 -4.91
C TRP A 128 -7.93 -6.25 -3.69
N GLY A 129 -8.41 -7.24 -2.94
CA GLY A 129 -9.32 -7.07 -1.81
C GLY A 129 -8.67 -7.11 -0.43
N HIS A 130 -7.34 -6.91 -0.31
CA HIS A 130 -6.61 -7.00 0.96
C HIS A 130 -6.84 -8.32 1.68
N ILE A 131 -6.83 -9.44 0.94
CA ILE A 131 -7.20 -10.75 1.46
C ILE A 131 -6.06 -11.45 2.20
N ARG A 132 -6.42 -12.34 3.13
CA ARG A 132 -5.49 -13.23 3.83
C ARG A 132 -5.16 -14.45 2.96
N VAL A 133 -4.18 -14.33 2.08
CA VAL A 133 -3.86 -15.39 1.10
C VAL A 133 -3.54 -16.75 1.73
N GLY A 134 -2.91 -16.78 2.90
CA GLY A 134 -2.61 -18.02 3.63
C GLY A 134 -3.88 -18.81 3.99
N ASP A 135 -4.94 -18.12 4.37
CA ASP A 135 -6.19 -18.71 4.89
C ASP A 135 -7.24 -18.96 3.80
N LYS A 136 -7.11 -18.31 2.63
CA LYS A 136 -8.12 -18.38 1.58
C LYS A 136 -7.92 -19.62 0.70
N PRO A 137 -9.03 -20.22 0.18
CA PRO A 137 -8.95 -21.25 -0.83
C PRO A 137 -8.42 -20.68 -2.15
N ILE A 138 -7.92 -21.54 -3.01
CA ILE A 138 -7.26 -21.14 -4.25
C ILE A 138 -8.17 -20.35 -5.18
N GLU A 139 -9.46 -20.67 -5.24
CA GLU A 139 -10.44 -20.01 -6.09
C GLU A 139 -10.62 -18.52 -5.69
N THR A 140 -10.58 -18.24 -4.39
CA THR A 140 -10.62 -16.84 -3.90
C THR A 140 -9.37 -16.08 -4.30
N ILE A 141 -8.20 -16.71 -4.19
CA ILE A 141 -6.92 -16.09 -4.60
C ILE A 141 -6.90 -15.82 -6.10
N GLN A 142 -7.43 -16.76 -6.90
CA GLN A 142 -7.55 -16.61 -8.35
C GLN A 142 -8.43 -15.42 -8.72
N ALA A 143 -9.63 -15.35 -8.16
CA ALA A 143 -10.57 -14.27 -8.43
C ALA A 143 -10.02 -12.89 -7.99
N ASP A 144 -9.39 -12.81 -6.83
CA ASP A 144 -8.76 -11.59 -6.32
C ASP A 144 -7.58 -11.14 -7.21
N THR A 145 -6.70 -12.06 -7.55
CA THR A 145 -5.55 -11.80 -8.43
C THR A 145 -5.99 -11.38 -9.83
N GLU A 146 -7.02 -11.99 -10.39
CA GLU A 146 -7.57 -11.62 -11.69
C GLU A 146 -8.12 -10.19 -11.70
N LYS A 147 -8.85 -9.79 -10.64
CA LYS A 147 -9.28 -8.40 -10.47
C LYS A 147 -8.08 -7.45 -10.39
N TRP A 148 -7.04 -7.78 -9.62
CA TRP A 148 -5.84 -6.93 -9.52
C TRP A 148 -5.13 -6.79 -10.87
N LEU A 149 -4.95 -7.88 -11.59
CA LEU A 149 -4.32 -7.89 -12.93
C LEU A 149 -5.15 -7.14 -13.97
N THR A 150 -6.47 -7.10 -13.81
CA THR A 150 -7.39 -6.42 -14.73
C THR A 150 -7.46 -4.91 -14.46
N TYR A 151 -7.56 -4.48 -13.21
CA TYR A 151 -7.89 -3.10 -12.86
C TYR A 151 -6.72 -2.30 -12.28
N VAL A 152 -5.69 -2.96 -11.72
CA VAL A 152 -4.53 -2.27 -11.13
C VAL A 152 -3.29 -2.37 -12.02
N ALA A 153 -2.92 -3.58 -12.42
CA ALA A 153 -1.68 -3.82 -13.17
C ALA A 153 -1.54 -2.94 -14.45
N PRO A 154 -2.57 -2.71 -15.27
CA PRO A 154 -2.45 -1.88 -16.47
C PRO A 154 -2.13 -0.41 -16.15
N LEU A 155 -2.59 0.10 -15.00
CA LEU A 155 -2.39 1.50 -14.61
C LEU A 155 -0.96 1.77 -14.15
N ILE A 156 -0.29 0.75 -13.59
CA ILE A 156 1.07 0.88 -13.05
C ILE A 156 2.16 0.28 -13.96
N GLY A 157 1.76 -0.37 -15.06
CA GLY A 157 2.67 -1.07 -15.97
C GLY A 157 3.07 -2.47 -15.50
N GLY A 158 2.26 -3.08 -14.64
CA GLY A 158 2.51 -4.41 -14.06
C GLY A 158 3.48 -4.41 -12.88
N SER A 159 3.60 -5.56 -12.23
CA SER A 159 4.59 -5.83 -11.19
C SER A 159 4.77 -7.34 -11.01
N ASP A 160 5.98 -7.76 -10.70
CA ASP A 160 6.31 -9.13 -10.30
C ASP A 160 6.49 -9.30 -8.79
N ILE A 161 6.15 -8.25 -8.02
CA ILE A 161 6.24 -8.21 -6.56
C ILE A 161 4.85 -8.36 -5.97
N ILE A 162 4.70 -9.27 -5.01
CA ILE A 162 3.51 -9.33 -4.16
C ILE A 162 3.90 -9.15 -2.69
N ILE A 163 3.28 -8.16 -2.04
CA ILE A 163 3.42 -7.88 -0.62
C ILE A 163 2.14 -8.36 0.05
N PHE A 164 2.22 -9.45 0.78
CA PHE A 164 1.04 -10.09 1.35
C PHE A 164 0.34 -9.20 2.38
N ALA A 165 -0.95 -9.02 2.18
CA ALA A 165 -1.83 -8.41 3.16
C ALA A 165 -1.83 -9.22 4.45
N HIS A 166 -1.88 -8.55 5.59
CA HIS A 166 -1.76 -9.14 6.93
C HIS A 166 -0.45 -9.93 7.16
N GLY A 167 0.50 -9.85 6.24
CA GLY A 167 1.80 -10.49 6.34
C GLY A 167 1.79 -12.02 6.26
N GLN A 168 0.71 -12.61 5.79
CA GLN A 168 0.56 -14.06 5.75
C GLN A 168 1.53 -14.73 4.78
N ASP A 169 1.91 -15.96 5.13
CA ASP A 169 2.73 -16.84 4.32
C ASP A 169 1.89 -17.85 3.54
N LEU A 170 2.46 -18.44 2.49
CA LEU A 170 1.80 -19.44 1.64
C LEU A 170 2.09 -20.89 2.07
N SER A 171 3.14 -21.14 2.86
CA SER A 171 3.66 -22.47 3.14
C SER A 171 4.15 -22.67 4.57
N ASP A 172 3.54 -21.96 5.51
CA ASP A 172 3.89 -22.06 6.94
C ASP A 172 5.41 -21.94 7.18
N TRP A 173 6.02 -20.93 6.56
CA TRP A 173 7.46 -20.60 6.60
C TRP A 173 8.41 -21.62 5.95
N HIS A 174 7.90 -22.71 5.38
CA HIS A 174 8.69 -23.62 4.56
C HIS A 174 9.01 -23.03 3.20
N ASP A 175 9.99 -23.59 2.50
CA ASP A 175 10.32 -23.21 1.13
C ASP A 175 9.10 -23.35 0.20
N TYR A 176 8.97 -22.39 -0.72
CA TYR A 176 7.93 -22.46 -1.74
C TYR A 176 8.29 -23.48 -2.80
N THR A 177 7.42 -24.40 -3.06
CA THR A 177 7.56 -25.43 -4.10
C THR A 177 6.37 -25.39 -5.05
N MET A 178 6.56 -25.93 -6.25
CA MET A 178 5.47 -26.00 -7.24
C MET A 178 4.34 -26.96 -6.83
N ASP A 179 4.53 -27.77 -5.78
CA ASP A 179 3.47 -28.60 -5.18
C ASP A 179 2.51 -27.77 -4.31
N ASN A 180 2.91 -26.58 -3.90
CA ASN A 180 2.01 -25.61 -3.26
C ASN A 180 1.19 -24.91 -4.34
N GLU A 181 -0.10 -25.21 -4.43
CA GLU A 181 -1.00 -24.69 -5.46
C GLU A 181 -1.11 -23.17 -5.50
N LYS A 182 -1.05 -22.52 -4.33
CA LYS A 182 -1.11 -21.05 -4.21
C LYS A 182 0.15 -20.41 -4.78
N PHE A 183 1.32 -20.93 -4.42
CA PHE A 183 2.58 -20.48 -4.98
C PHE A 183 2.65 -20.74 -6.49
N ALA A 184 2.32 -21.95 -6.93
CA ALA A 184 2.33 -22.32 -8.34
C ALA A 184 1.42 -21.40 -9.18
N TYR A 185 0.23 -21.07 -8.66
CA TYR A 185 -0.67 -20.15 -9.32
C TYR A 185 -0.09 -18.73 -9.39
N LEU A 186 0.30 -18.12 -8.25
CA LEU A 186 0.86 -16.76 -8.24
C LEU A 186 2.11 -16.67 -9.12
N LYS A 187 2.95 -17.70 -9.10
CA LYS A 187 4.11 -17.80 -9.99
C LYS A 187 3.71 -17.79 -11.47
N SER A 188 2.66 -18.53 -11.83
CA SER A 188 2.13 -18.55 -13.21
C SER A 188 1.57 -17.20 -13.66
N GLN A 189 1.14 -16.34 -12.71
CA GLN A 189 0.69 -14.97 -12.96
C GLN A 189 1.85 -13.96 -13.07
N GLY A 190 3.10 -14.40 -12.94
CA GLY A 190 4.28 -13.58 -13.12
C GLY A 190 4.92 -13.07 -11.83
N PHE A 191 4.38 -13.38 -10.66
CA PHE A 191 5.00 -12.96 -9.40
C PHE A 191 6.28 -13.75 -9.12
N ASN A 192 7.36 -13.05 -8.82
CA ASN A 192 8.69 -13.59 -8.54
C ASN A 192 9.23 -13.19 -7.16
N ILE A 193 8.73 -12.10 -6.60
CA ILE A 193 9.15 -11.54 -5.31
C ILE A 193 7.98 -11.56 -4.35
N TYR A 194 8.17 -12.24 -3.22
CA TYR A 194 7.13 -12.50 -2.21
C TYR A 194 7.54 -11.90 -0.88
N CYS A 195 6.74 -10.93 -0.38
CA CYS A 195 7.06 -10.21 0.84
C CYS A 195 6.06 -10.54 1.95
N ASN A 196 6.52 -11.30 2.94
CA ASN A 196 5.78 -11.60 4.16
C ASN A 196 6.02 -10.54 5.23
N VAL A 197 5.33 -10.63 6.37
CA VAL A 197 5.71 -9.92 7.60
C VAL A 197 6.30 -10.91 8.57
N ASP A 198 7.51 -10.62 9.03
CA ASP A 198 8.07 -11.18 10.25
C ASP A 198 8.27 -10.05 11.24
N SER A 199 7.51 -10.07 12.31
CA SER A 199 7.57 -8.98 13.30
C SER A 199 8.75 -9.10 14.27
N SER A 200 9.48 -10.22 14.24
CA SER A 200 10.64 -10.46 15.10
C SER A 200 11.96 -10.27 14.36
N GLN A 201 12.02 -10.67 13.12
CA GLN A 201 13.23 -10.64 12.32
C GLN A 201 12.89 -10.25 10.88
N TYR A 202 13.89 -9.80 10.14
CA TYR A 202 13.82 -9.70 8.69
C TYR A 202 14.78 -10.72 8.07
N PHE A 203 14.38 -11.26 6.93
CA PHE A 203 15.20 -12.22 6.19
C PHE A 203 15.03 -12.03 4.70
N VAL A 204 16.00 -12.51 3.95
CA VAL A 204 15.93 -12.64 2.49
C VAL A 204 16.28 -14.06 2.13
N GLN A 205 15.42 -14.71 1.38
CA GLN A 205 15.60 -16.05 0.85
C GLN A 205 15.61 -15.99 -0.67
N VAL A 206 16.76 -16.30 -1.27
CA VAL A 206 16.95 -16.37 -2.72
C VAL A 206 16.90 -17.82 -3.15
N ARG A 207 16.08 -18.14 -4.15
CA ARG A 207 15.97 -19.45 -4.79
C ARG A 207 16.07 -19.28 -6.30
N ASP A 208 16.21 -20.37 -7.03
CA ASP A 208 16.37 -20.34 -8.49
C ASP A 208 15.20 -19.67 -9.21
N ASN A 209 13.99 -19.77 -8.66
CA ASN A 209 12.76 -19.31 -9.31
C ASN A 209 11.98 -18.28 -8.52
N TYR A 210 12.42 -17.86 -7.32
CA TYR A 210 11.78 -16.79 -6.54
C TYR A 210 12.74 -16.12 -5.56
N LEU A 211 12.36 -14.92 -5.16
CA LEU A 211 12.89 -14.23 -3.99
C LEU A 211 11.77 -14.09 -2.97
N ARG A 212 12.05 -14.39 -1.72
CA ARG A 212 11.13 -14.19 -0.59
C ARG A 212 11.81 -13.39 0.49
N MET A 213 11.08 -12.46 1.10
CA MET A 213 11.61 -11.68 2.21
C MET A 213 10.57 -11.46 3.30
N GLY A 214 11.05 -11.41 4.55
CA GLY A 214 10.29 -10.94 5.69
C GLY A 214 10.53 -9.46 5.88
N ARG A 215 9.48 -8.68 6.04
CA ARG A 215 9.51 -7.26 6.36
C ARG A 215 9.03 -7.02 7.78
N ARG A 216 9.51 -5.95 8.40
CA ARG A 216 9.12 -5.54 9.76
C ARG A 216 8.19 -4.35 9.67
N ASN A 217 7.14 -4.34 10.47
CA ASN A 217 6.26 -3.19 10.59
C ASN A 217 6.94 -2.08 11.40
N LEU A 218 7.01 -0.90 10.81
CA LEU A 218 7.48 0.33 11.44
C LEU A 218 6.34 1.35 11.36
N ASP A 219 5.40 1.26 12.27
CA ASP A 219 4.20 2.10 12.34
C ASP A 219 4.00 2.67 13.75
N GLY A 220 3.10 3.62 13.87
CA GLY A 220 2.82 4.28 15.15
C GLY A 220 2.34 3.32 16.23
N TYR A 221 1.64 2.23 15.85
CA TYR A 221 1.23 1.20 16.81
C TYR A 221 2.44 0.45 17.39
N ARG A 222 3.43 0.10 16.54
CA ARG A 222 4.67 -0.54 17.00
C ARG A 222 5.48 0.35 17.90
N LEU A 223 5.61 1.63 17.59
CA LEU A 223 6.28 2.60 18.44
C LEU A 223 5.59 2.71 19.80
N TYR A 224 4.27 2.80 19.79
CA TYR A 224 3.48 2.85 21.03
C TYR A 224 3.66 1.57 21.88
N GLN A 225 3.52 0.39 21.26
CA GLN A 225 3.68 -0.89 21.97
C GLN A 225 5.08 -1.03 22.59
N ASN A 226 6.10 -0.56 21.88
CA ASN A 226 7.48 -0.61 22.37
C ASN A 226 7.71 0.28 23.60
N LEU A 227 7.05 1.45 23.64
CA LEU A 227 7.24 2.42 24.72
C LEU A 227 6.29 2.21 25.91
N TYR A 228 5.04 1.86 25.65
CA TYR A 228 3.96 1.93 26.64
C TYR A 228 3.17 0.63 26.78
N GLY A 229 3.20 -0.26 25.80
CA GLY A 229 2.30 -1.41 25.73
C GLY A 229 2.78 -2.65 26.48
N GLY A 230 3.99 -2.64 27.04
CA GLY A 230 4.58 -3.81 27.72
C GLY A 230 4.79 -5.01 26.80
N GLY A 231 4.74 -4.81 25.48
CA GLY A 231 4.97 -5.83 24.45
C GLY A 231 6.45 -6.13 24.22
N GLU A 232 6.72 -7.06 23.31
CA GLU A 232 8.08 -7.34 22.88
C GLU A 232 8.69 -6.13 22.20
N ASP A 233 9.91 -5.81 22.58
CA ASP A 233 10.71 -4.82 21.86
C ASP A 233 11.05 -5.33 20.46
N ARG A 234 10.59 -4.61 19.46
CA ARG A 234 10.76 -4.99 18.04
C ARG A 234 11.42 -3.91 17.19
N THR A 235 11.92 -2.86 17.81
CA THR A 235 12.49 -1.70 17.11
C THR A 235 13.82 -1.23 17.65
N SER A 236 14.21 -1.59 18.88
CA SER A 236 15.41 -1.06 19.54
C SER A 236 16.74 -1.45 18.86
N ASP A 237 16.74 -2.50 18.05
CA ASP A 237 17.89 -2.86 17.20
C ASP A 237 18.05 -1.96 15.96
N LEU A 238 17.04 -1.13 15.66
CA LEU A 238 17.04 -0.19 14.53
C LEU A 238 17.21 1.26 15.04
N PHE A 239 16.45 1.64 16.06
CA PHE A 239 16.46 2.99 16.65
C PHE A 239 15.79 3.02 18.02
N ASP A 240 15.98 4.13 18.74
CA ASP A 240 15.23 4.41 19.97
C ASP A 240 13.84 4.96 19.64
N SER A 241 12.79 4.18 19.93
CA SER A 241 11.40 4.56 19.67
C SER A 241 10.98 5.87 20.34
N ALA A 242 11.56 6.21 21.51
CA ALA A 242 11.28 7.46 22.21
C ALA A 242 11.78 8.69 21.44
N SER A 243 12.82 8.53 20.63
CA SER A 243 13.40 9.63 19.84
C SER A 243 12.63 9.95 18.55
N VAL A 244 11.77 9.04 18.10
CA VAL A 244 11.08 9.17 16.79
C VAL A 244 9.56 9.27 16.91
N ILE A 245 8.96 8.91 18.06
CA ILE A 245 7.52 9.05 18.26
C ILE A 245 7.15 10.54 18.40
N ASP A 246 6.09 10.95 17.73
CA ASP A 246 5.57 12.30 17.88
C ASP A 246 5.03 12.53 19.30
N GLN A 247 5.64 13.48 20.03
CA GLN A 247 5.26 13.83 21.39
C GLN A 247 3.87 14.47 21.50
N HIS A 248 3.33 14.98 20.40
CA HIS A 248 1.99 15.57 20.33
C HIS A 248 0.92 14.58 19.93
N ARG A 249 1.31 13.35 19.59
CA ARG A 249 0.37 12.29 19.25
C ARG A 249 -0.46 11.93 20.48
N PRO A 250 -1.81 11.93 20.40
CA PRO A 250 -2.64 11.48 21.52
C PRO A 250 -2.32 10.01 21.82
N VAL A 251 -1.80 9.73 23.00
CA VAL A 251 -1.52 8.37 23.49
C VAL A 251 -2.53 7.90 24.53
N ASP A 252 -3.54 8.72 24.81
CA ASP A 252 -4.41 8.59 25.97
C ASP A 252 -5.58 7.61 25.76
N ASP A 253 -5.79 7.12 24.54
CA ASP A 253 -6.83 6.14 24.25
C ASP A 253 -6.26 4.87 23.61
N PRO A 254 -5.95 3.85 24.44
CA PRO A 254 -5.46 2.57 23.93
C PRO A 254 -6.45 1.87 23.00
N SER A 255 -7.74 2.24 22.99
CA SER A 255 -8.76 1.65 22.11
C SER A 255 -8.57 2.05 20.66
N LEU A 256 -7.94 3.19 20.40
CA LEU A 256 -7.57 3.65 19.04
C LEU A 256 -6.50 2.75 18.39
N TYR A 257 -5.82 1.91 19.18
CA TYR A 257 -4.77 1.01 18.72
C TYR A 257 -5.20 -0.46 18.69
N ASN A 258 -6.44 -0.78 19.07
CA ASN A 258 -7.02 -2.10 18.90
C ASN A 258 -7.48 -2.30 17.46
N LEU A 259 -6.52 -2.33 16.57
CA LEU A 259 -6.68 -2.85 15.23
C LEU A 259 -6.58 -4.37 15.34
N GLY A 260 -7.75 -5.02 15.50
CA GLY A 260 -7.93 -6.46 15.66
C GLY A 260 -7.42 -7.29 14.50
#